data_acd50860b53b93dc49d426ea9c7554cc
#
_entry.id   acd50860b53b93dc49d426ea9c7554cc
#
_cell.length_a   1.000
_cell.length_b   1.000
_cell.length_c   1.000
_cell.angle_alpha   90.00
_cell.angle_beta   90.00
_cell.angle_gamma   90.00
#
_symmetry.space_group_name_H-M   'P 1'
#
loop_
_entity.id
_entity.type
_entity.pdbx_description
1 polymer ?
#
loop_
_entity_poly.entity_id
_entity_poly.type
_entity_poly.pdbx_seq_one_letter_code
_entity_poly.pdbx_strand_id
1 'polypeptide(L)'
;MSKQLMNRLHELKAARNSMTKPTLFVTNDDGVDAPGIQHLIRELNIHEYPLIVLAPATEQSATGMRISVRKKLKVTKRQDITDNLQINKKIPLKVYSLDGSPCDCVIVALDGGLSMLEPDFKPSMCISGVNQGPNLSVDIMHSGTVSAARESALYGMPSIAISLATYEHSDFEDSVKGAIKIIESCLNFLPVNPPDLLRQNGSESLPELSSNADSLREHFSHGNIFLNLNAPLKWNGHFNTVSLGSRWYRSAITSHQIEMGGLAFEVGAAEIIEEEIPQ
;
A
#
# COMPACT_ATOMS: atom_id res chain seq x y z
N MET A 1 36.27 -3.84 18.56
CA MET A 1 35.35 -4.87 18.01
C MET A 1 36.20 -6.05 17.58
N SER A 2 35.97 -7.27 18.10
CA SER A 2 36.85 -8.40 17.81
C SER A 2 36.74 -8.86 16.35
N LYS A 3 37.83 -9.38 15.77
CA LYS A 3 37.89 -9.92 14.40
C LYS A 3 36.82 -11.00 14.16
N GLN A 4 36.48 -11.73 15.21
CA GLN A 4 35.44 -12.76 15.22
C GLN A 4 34.00 -12.15 15.05
N LEU A 5 33.74 -10.98 15.66
CA LEU A 5 32.46 -10.28 15.52
C LEU A 5 32.29 -9.69 14.12
N MET A 6 33.39 -9.18 13.54
CA MET A 6 33.41 -8.67 12.15
C MET A 6 33.19 -9.77 11.13
N ASN A 7 33.82 -10.96 11.30
CA ASN A 7 33.61 -12.10 10.41
C ASN A 7 32.17 -12.60 10.51
N ARG A 8 31.59 -12.71 11.71
CA ARG A 8 30.21 -13.13 11.90
C ARG A 8 29.20 -12.14 11.31
N LEU A 9 29.48 -10.82 11.39
CA LEU A 9 28.72 -9.78 10.70
C LEU A 9 28.85 -9.86 9.18
N HIS A 10 30.04 -10.21 8.67
CA HIS A 10 30.26 -10.41 7.24
C HIS A 10 29.56 -11.67 6.72
N GLU A 11 29.60 -12.76 7.48
CA GLU A 11 28.89 -14.02 7.18
C GLU A 11 27.35 -13.83 7.23
N LEU A 12 26.85 -13.10 8.22
CA LEU A 12 25.42 -12.73 8.30
C LEU A 12 25.00 -11.80 7.17
N LYS A 13 25.85 -10.86 6.75
CA LYS A 13 25.58 -10.02 5.57
C LYS A 13 25.64 -10.82 4.27
N ALA A 14 26.58 -11.74 4.13
CA ALA A 14 26.68 -12.62 2.96
C ALA A 14 25.51 -13.62 2.88
N ALA A 15 25.11 -14.21 4.01
CA ALA A 15 23.91 -15.05 4.08
C ALA A 15 22.63 -14.26 3.80
N ARG A 16 22.55 -13.01 4.24
CA ARG A 16 21.43 -12.10 3.93
C ARG A 16 21.37 -11.74 2.44
N ASN A 17 22.52 -11.62 1.76
CA ASN A 17 22.60 -11.35 0.30
C ASN A 17 22.29 -12.59 -0.57
N SER A 18 22.26 -13.79 0.00
CA SER A 18 21.89 -15.02 -0.72
C SER A 18 20.41 -15.40 -0.55
N MET A 19 19.66 -14.70 0.32
CA MET A 19 18.23 -14.92 0.48
C MET A 19 17.46 -14.19 -0.62
N THR A 20 16.69 -14.92 -1.38
CA THR A 20 15.69 -14.35 -2.30
C THR A 20 14.73 -13.47 -1.49
N LYS A 21 14.55 -12.21 -1.91
CA LYS A 21 13.60 -11.30 -1.26
C LYS A 21 12.16 -11.80 -1.42
N PRO A 22 11.26 -11.51 -0.46
CA PRO A 22 9.85 -11.87 -0.58
C PRO A 22 9.20 -11.13 -1.75
N THR A 23 8.24 -11.75 -2.40
CA THR A 23 7.41 -11.11 -3.42
C THR A 23 6.49 -10.09 -2.76
N LEU A 24 6.37 -8.91 -3.37
CA LEU A 24 5.45 -7.87 -2.91
C LEU A 24 4.29 -7.72 -3.89
N PHE A 25 3.10 -7.55 -3.34
CA PHE A 25 1.91 -7.14 -4.07
C PHE A 25 1.76 -5.62 -4.00
N VAL A 26 1.60 -4.96 -5.16
CA VAL A 26 1.50 -3.49 -5.24
C VAL A 26 0.17 -3.10 -5.87
N THR A 27 -0.49 -2.13 -5.25
CA THR A 27 -1.73 -1.51 -5.73
C THR A 27 -1.77 -0.01 -5.37
N ASN A 28 -2.80 0.72 -5.77
CA ASN A 28 -3.06 2.12 -5.39
C ASN A 28 -4.53 2.49 -5.66
N ASP A 29 -4.89 3.77 -5.53
CA ASP A 29 -6.17 4.33 -5.99
C ASP A 29 -6.02 5.37 -7.10
N ASP A 30 -4.83 5.94 -7.32
CA ASP A 30 -4.60 6.89 -8.42
C ASP A 30 -4.58 6.22 -9.81
N GLY A 31 -4.58 4.89 -9.87
CA GLY A 31 -4.52 4.10 -11.10
C GLY A 31 -3.11 3.64 -11.47
N VAL A 32 -3.04 2.59 -12.30
CA VAL A 32 -1.77 1.92 -12.68
C VAL A 32 -0.81 2.82 -13.46
N ASP A 33 -1.32 3.84 -14.12
CA ASP A 33 -0.55 4.81 -14.90
C ASP A 33 -0.06 6.01 -14.08
N ALA A 34 -0.48 6.13 -12.81
CA ALA A 34 -0.12 7.25 -11.95
C ALA A 34 1.39 7.26 -11.62
N PRO A 35 2.00 8.46 -11.53
CA PRO A 35 3.44 8.57 -11.31
C PRO A 35 3.89 8.00 -9.96
N GLY A 36 3.06 8.08 -8.92
CA GLY A 36 3.39 7.58 -7.58
C GLY A 36 3.62 6.07 -7.53
N ILE A 37 2.71 5.28 -8.11
CA ILE A 37 2.86 3.82 -8.17
C ILE A 37 4.00 3.42 -9.10
N GLN A 38 4.19 4.12 -10.22
CA GLN A 38 5.28 3.82 -11.15
C GLN A 38 6.65 4.08 -10.52
N HIS A 39 6.80 5.16 -9.76
CA HIS A 39 8.03 5.43 -9.01
C HIS A 39 8.29 4.32 -7.98
N LEU A 40 7.26 3.94 -7.22
CA LEU A 40 7.35 2.85 -6.24
C LEU A 40 7.77 1.51 -6.88
N ILE A 41 7.14 1.11 -7.98
CA ILE A 41 7.45 -0.13 -8.70
C ILE A 41 8.91 -0.12 -9.17
N ARG A 42 9.36 0.99 -9.77
CA ARG A 42 10.73 1.14 -10.27
C ARG A 42 11.76 0.97 -9.16
N GLU A 43 11.58 1.68 -8.05
CA GLU A 43 12.53 1.63 -6.93
C GLU A 43 12.53 0.27 -6.23
N LEU A 44 11.37 -0.35 -6.04
CA LEU A 44 11.29 -1.71 -5.50
C LEU A 44 11.99 -2.73 -6.41
N ASN A 45 11.89 -2.59 -7.74
CA ASN A 45 12.61 -3.46 -8.68
C ASN A 45 14.14 -3.22 -8.63
N ILE A 46 14.59 -1.96 -8.50
CA ILE A 46 16.00 -1.62 -8.27
C ILE A 46 16.51 -2.25 -6.97
N HIS A 47 15.69 -2.24 -5.93
CA HIS A 47 15.95 -2.89 -4.64
C HIS A 47 15.71 -4.41 -4.66
N GLU A 48 15.61 -5.03 -5.84
CA GLU A 48 15.57 -6.49 -6.05
C GLU A 48 14.37 -7.20 -5.40
N TYR A 49 13.23 -6.53 -5.25
CA TYR A 49 11.99 -7.20 -4.86
C TYR A 49 11.26 -7.77 -6.08
N PRO A 50 10.92 -9.08 -6.10
CA PRO A 50 9.94 -9.60 -7.04
C PRO A 50 8.60 -8.93 -6.82
N LEU A 51 7.96 -8.45 -7.91
CA LEU A 51 6.74 -7.64 -7.82
C LEU A 51 5.62 -8.23 -8.66
N ILE A 52 4.43 -8.27 -8.08
CA ILE A 52 3.17 -8.42 -8.79
C ILE A 52 2.28 -7.22 -8.50
N VAL A 53 1.82 -6.56 -9.56
CA VAL A 53 1.02 -5.34 -9.50
C VAL A 53 -0.36 -5.63 -10.07
N LEU A 54 -1.39 -5.31 -9.32
CA LEU A 54 -2.77 -5.24 -9.78
C LEU A 54 -3.38 -3.96 -9.22
N ALA A 55 -3.58 -2.97 -10.07
CA ALA A 55 -4.06 -1.66 -9.68
C ALA A 55 -5.26 -1.23 -10.55
N PRO A 56 -6.09 -0.27 -10.12
CA PRO A 56 -7.18 0.25 -10.92
C PRO A 56 -6.69 0.75 -12.29
N ALA A 57 -7.51 0.54 -13.33
CA ALA A 57 -7.22 1.03 -14.67
C ALA A 57 -7.31 2.56 -14.78
N THR A 58 -8.07 3.19 -13.89
CA THR A 58 -8.26 4.64 -13.82
C THR A 58 -8.28 5.08 -12.36
N GLU A 59 -8.13 6.39 -12.14
CA GLU A 59 -8.23 7.01 -10.83
C GLU A 59 -9.52 6.62 -10.10
N GLN A 60 -9.39 6.33 -8.80
CA GLN A 60 -10.43 5.87 -7.88
C GLN A 60 -10.38 6.63 -6.54
N SER A 61 -10.02 7.91 -6.57
CA SER A 61 -9.95 8.74 -5.36
C SER A 61 -11.28 8.77 -4.61
N ALA A 62 -11.20 8.87 -3.29
CA ALA A 62 -12.34 8.93 -2.37
C ALA A 62 -13.34 7.76 -2.50
N THR A 63 -12.90 6.60 -2.96
CA THR A 63 -13.78 5.41 -3.06
C THR A 63 -13.93 4.64 -1.75
N GLY A 64 -13.10 4.91 -0.76
CA GLY A 64 -13.12 4.17 0.50
C GLY A 64 -13.03 2.66 0.26
N MET A 65 -13.75 1.88 1.05
CA MET A 65 -13.81 0.41 0.92
C MET A 65 -14.88 -0.06 -0.10
N ARG A 66 -15.01 0.66 -1.22
CA ARG A 66 -15.95 0.28 -2.26
C ARG A 66 -15.57 -1.06 -2.91
N ILE A 67 -16.53 -1.96 -3.03
CA ILE A 67 -16.43 -3.21 -3.77
C ILE A 67 -17.52 -3.30 -4.85
N SER A 68 -17.16 -3.87 -6.01
CA SER A 68 -18.03 -4.00 -7.18
C SER A 68 -18.77 -5.35 -7.16
N VAL A 69 -19.79 -5.46 -6.31
CA VAL A 69 -20.55 -6.71 -6.16
C VAL A 69 -21.27 -7.06 -7.47
N ARG A 70 -21.13 -8.31 -7.93
CA ARG A 70 -21.76 -8.86 -9.14
C ARG A 70 -21.39 -8.17 -10.47
N LYS A 71 -20.39 -7.29 -10.48
CA LYS A 71 -19.83 -6.72 -11.70
C LYS A 71 -18.72 -7.63 -12.26
N LYS A 72 -18.70 -7.81 -13.58
CA LYS A 72 -17.55 -8.45 -14.25
C LYS A 72 -16.44 -7.42 -14.36
N LEU A 73 -15.30 -7.69 -13.73
CA LEU A 73 -14.14 -6.81 -13.73
C LEU A 73 -13.12 -7.34 -14.75
N LYS A 74 -12.71 -6.49 -15.68
CA LYS A 74 -11.72 -6.85 -16.70
C LYS A 74 -10.32 -6.66 -16.14
N VAL A 75 -9.52 -7.71 -16.18
CA VAL A 75 -8.07 -7.64 -15.95
C VAL A 75 -7.34 -7.45 -17.29
N THR A 76 -6.39 -6.54 -17.35
CA THR A 76 -5.57 -6.28 -18.52
C THR A 76 -4.09 -6.31 -18.15
N LYS A 77 -3.31 -7.12 -18.86
CA LYS A 77 -1.84 -7.16 -18.68
C LYS A 77 -1.23 -5.88 -19.24
N ARG A 78 -0.39 -5.21 -18.45
CA ARG A 78 0.30 -3.96 -18.80
C ARG A 78 1.79 -4.25 -19.08
N GLN A 79 2.03 -4.88 -20.24
CA GLN A 79 3.39 -5.21 -20.66
C GLN A 79 4.21 -3.95 -20.95
N ASP A 80 3.57 -2.89 -21.42
CA ASP A 80 4.14 -1.56 -21.63
C ASP A 80 4.79 -0.99 -20.35
N ILE A 81 4.08 -1.07 -19.21
CA ILE A 81 4.59 -0.64 -17.90
C ILE A 81 5.69 -1.58 -17.43
N THR A 82 5.49 -2.89 -17.58
CA THR A 82 6.51 -3.88 -17.19
C THR A 82 7.83 -3.60 -17.90
N ASP A 83 7.81 -3.40 -19.21
CA ASP A 83 9.02 -3.19 -20.03
C ASP A 83 9.74 -1.89 -19.66
N ASN A 84 8.98 -0.85 -19.29
CA ASN A 84 9.49 0.45 -18.92
C ASN A 84 10.08 0.47 -17.49
N LEU A 85 9.44 -0.18 -16.53
CA LEU A 85 9.79 -0.08 -15.11
C LEU A 85 10.67 -1.22 -14.58
N GLN A 86 10.79 -2.33 -15.29
CA GLN A 86 11.67 -3.44 -14.92
C GLN A 86 13.15 -3.09 -15.22
N ILE A 87 13.76 -2.31 -14.33
CA ILE A 87 15.16 -1.86 -14.47
C ILE A 87 16.11 -3.04 -14.27
N ASN A 88 15.94 -3.80 -13.20
CA ASN A 88 16.68 -5.05 -13.00
C ASN A 88 15.94 -6.20 -13.69
N LYS A 89 16.37 -6.56 -14.90
CA LYS A 89 15.76 -7.61 -15.73
C LYS A 89 15.82 -9.01 -15.13
N LYS A 90 16.64 -9.23 -14.09
CA LYS A 90 16.72 -10.52 -13.37
C LYS A 90 15.61 -10.68 -12.32
N ILE A 91 15.02 -9.56 -11.90
CA ILE A 91 13.99 -9.56 -10.86
C ILE A 91 12.61 -9.57 -11.52
N PRO A 92 11.77 -10.56 -11.21
CA PRO A 92 10.44 -10.67 -11.80
C PRO A 92 9.56 -9.46 -11.51
N LEU A 93 8.93 -8.92 -12.55
CA LEU A 93 7.92 -7.87 -12.47
C LEU A 93 6.75 -8.24 -13.38
N LYS A 94 5.55 -8.22 -12.83
CA LYS A 94 4.30 -8.42 -13.57
C LYS A 94 3.33 -7.30 -13.22
N VAL A 95 2.77 -6.66 -14.23
CA VAL A 95 1.86 -5.53 -14.07
C VAL A 95 0.54 -5.80 -14.78
N TYR A 96 -0.54 -5.62 -14.03
CA TYR A 96 -1.92 -5.75 -14.48
C TYR A 96 -2.73 -4.53 -14.04
N SER A 97 -3.73 -4.17 -14.82
CA SER A 97 -4.78 -3.23 -14.41
C SER A 97 -6.12 -3.94 -14.29
N LEU A 98 -6.97 -3.45 -13.40
CA LEU A 98 -8.34 -3.93 -13.17
C LEU A 98 -9.34 -2.80 -13.42
N ASP A 99 -10.43 -3.07 -14.12
CA ASP A 99 -11.57 -2.15 -14.22
C ASP A 99 -12.42 -2.21 -12.94
N GLY A 100 -11.85 -1.79 -11.83
CA GLY A 100 -12.43 -1.87 -10.50
C GLY A 100 -11.82 -0.87 -9.51
N SER A 101 -12.30 -0.92 -8.27
CA SER A 101 -11.78 -0.14 -7.15
C SER A 101 -10.46 -0.73 -6.60
N PRO A 102 -9.73 0.00 -5.73
CA PRO A 102 -8.57 -0.55 -5.02
C PRO A 102 -8.89 -1.82 -4.21
N CYS A 103 -10.03 -1.85 -3.52
CA CYS A 103 -10.47 -3.05 -2.80
C CYS A 103 -10.79 -4.21 -3.75
N ASP A 104 -11.39 -3.94 -4.92
CA ASP A 104 -11.59 -4.98 -5.94
C ASP A 104 -10.25 -5.58 -6.41
N CYS A 105 -9.22 -4.74 -6.57
CA CYS A 105 -7.87 -5.22 -6.93
C CYS A 105 -7.32 -6.17 -5.86
N VAL A 106 -7.47 -5.83 -4.59
CA VAL A 106 -7.02 -6.68 -3.48
C VAL A 106 -7.81 -7.99 -3.42
N ILE A 107 -9.15 -7.92 -3.49
CA ILE A 107 -10.01 -9.10 -3.45
C ILE A 107 -9.68 -10.04 -4.61
N VAL A 108 -9.60 -9.53 -5.84
CA VAL A 108 -9.21 -10.32 -7.01
C VAL A 108 -7.83 -10.92 -6.82
N ALA A 109 -6.87 -10.15 -6.32
CA ALA A 109 -5.52 -10.62 -6.10
C ALA A 109 -5.45 -11.77 -5.09
N LEU A 110 -6.03 -11.57 -3.91
CA LEU A 110 -5.80 -12.44 -2.75
C LEU A 110 -6.81 -13.59 -2.66
N ASP A 111 -7.97 -13.47 -3.30
CA ASP A 111 -8.97 -14.55 -3.35
C ASP A 111 -8.79 -15.46 -4.58
N GLY A 112 -7.55 -15.73 -4.95
CA GLY A 112 -7.15 -16.72 -5.96
C GLY A 112 -6.88 -16.16 -7.35
N GLY A 113 -7.18 -14.90 -7.65
CA GLY A 113 -6.96 -14.34 -8.99
C GLY A 113 -5.47 -14.27 -9.37
N LEU A 114 -4.56 -13.92 -8.44
CA LEU A 114 -3.12 -13.97 -8.72
C LEU A 114 -2.64 -15.39 -9.02
N SER A 115 -3.12 -16.38 -8.29
CA SER A 115 -2.76 -17.78 -8.55
C SER A 115 -3.21 -18.27 -9.94
N MET A 116 -4.27 -17.67 -10.49
CA MET A 116 -4.73 -17.95 -11.87
C MET A 116 -3.91 -17.19 -12.92
N LEU A 117 -3.47 -15.98 -12.62
CA LEU A 117 -2.72 -15.12 -13.55
C LEU A 117 -1.23 -15.48 -13.57
N GLU A 118 -0.62 -15.64 -12.40
CA GLU A 118 0.82 -15.84 -12.20
C GLU A 118 1.04 -16.78 -11.00
N PRO A 119 0.90 -18.11 -11.18
CA PRO A 119 0.92 -19.09 -10.07
C PRO A 119 2.24 -19.15 -9.30
N ASP A 120 3.33 -18.69 -9.91
CA ASP A 120 4.65 -18.66 -9.27
C ASP A 120 4.83 -17.45 -8.32
N PHE A 121 3.90 -16.50 -8.33
CA PHE A 121 3.97 -15.31 -7.47
C PHE A 121 3.14 -15.53 -6.21
N LYS A 122 3.82 -15.59 -5.06
CA LYS A 122 3.20 -15.68 -3.74
C LYS A 122 3.60 -14.44 -2.92
N PRO A 123 2.79 -13.39 -2.93
CA PRO A 123 3.14 -12.16 -2.23
C PRO A 123 3.07 -12.33 -0.71
N SER A 124 4.02 -11.72 -0.01
CA SER A 124 4.14 -11.75 1.46
C SER A 124 3.68 -10.47 2.12
N MET A 125 3.52 -9.40 1.36
CA MET A 125 3.11 -8.08 1.86
C MET A 125 2.45 -7.29 0.74
N CYS A 126 1.42 -6.54 1.08
CA CYS A 126 0.77 -5.57 0.20
C CYS A 126 1.29 -4.16 0.44
N ILE A 127 1.62 -3.46 -0.64
CA ILE A 127 2.00 -2.05 -0.63
C ILE A 127 0.98 -1.28 -1.46
N SER A 128 0.25 -0.38 -0.82
CA SER A 128 -0.74 0.48 -1.48
C SER A 128 -0.23 1.92 -1.57
N GLY A 129 -0.08 2.45 -2.76
CA GLY A 129 0.39 3.81 -3.02
C GLY A 129 1.39 3.90 -4.19
N VAL A 130 2.13 4.99 -4.30
CA VAL A 130 2.16 6.18 -3.41
C VAL A 130 1.04 7.13 -3.81
N ASN A 131 0.17 7.46 -2.86
CA ASN A 131 -0.91 8.43 -3.06
C ASN A 131 -0.35 9.85 -3.15
N GLN A 132 -0.88 10.66 -4.06
CA GLN A 132 -0.59 12.09 -4.09
C GLN A 132 -1.56 12.83 -3.15
N GLY A 133 -1.04 13.31 -2.05
CA GLY A 133 -1.80 13.91 -0.97
C GLY A 133 -1.82 13.04 0.30
N PRO A 134 -1.91 13.67 1.47
CA PRO A 134 -1.91 12.97 2.75
C PRO A 134 -3.22 12.20 2.99
N ASN A 135 -3.11 11.09 3.71
CA ASN A 135 -4.25 10.35 4.25
C ASN A 135 -4.22 10.44 5.78
N LEU A 136 -4.88 11.47 6.33
CA LEU A 136 -4.86 11.84 7.74
C LEU A 136 -6.28 11.90 8.29
N SER A 137 -6.45 11.67 9.61
CA SER A 137 -7.73 11.82 10.30
C SER A 137 -8.88 11.10 9.58
N VAL A 138 -9.96 11.79 9.27
CA VAL A 138 -11.15 11.23 8.57
C VAL A 138 -10.86 10.82 7.13
N ASP A 139 -9.80 11.35 6.50
CA ASP A 139 -9.41 10.99 5.13
C ASP A 139 -9.16 9.49 4.99
N ILE A 140 -8.66 8.84 6.04
CA ILE A 140 -8.43 7.39 6.04
C ILE A 140 -9.70 6.56 5.77
N MET A 141 -10.89 7.14 6.06
CA MET A 141 -12.18 6.47 5.84
C MET A 141 -12.62 6.57 4.38
N HIS A 142 -12.17 7.60 3.67
CA HIS A 142 -12.50 7.86 2.28
C HIS A 142 -11.42 7.41 1.30
N SER A 143 -10.17 7.29 1.77
CA SER A 143 -9.01 6.93 0.96
C SER A 143 -9.13 5.53 0.36
N GLY A 144 -8.99 5.41 -0.95
CA GLY A 144 -8.84 4.15 -1.64
C GLY A 144 -7.49 3.48 -1.34
N THR A 145 -6.41 4.27 -1.23
CA THR A 145 -5.06 3.80 -0.85
C THR A 145 -5.07 3.10 0.51
N VAL A 146 -5.63 3.77 1.55
CA VAL A 146 -5.72 3.19 2.90
C VAL A 146 -6.66 1.99 2.92
N SER A 147 -7.75 2.07 2.15
CA SER A 147 -8.74 0.98 2.07
C SER A 147 -8.16 -0.28 1.44
N ALA A 148 -7.31 -0.18 0.42
CA ALA A 148 -6.63 -1.34 -0.16
C ALA A 148 -5.68 -2.02 0.85
N ALA A 149 -4.92 -1.24 1.64
CA ALA A 149 -4.09 -1.81 2.70
C ALA A 149 -4.96 -2.48 3.78
N ARG A 150 -6.07 -1.85 4.18
CA ARG A 150 -7.03 -2.43 5.13
C ARG A 150 -7.65 -3.72 4.59
N GLU A 151 -8.08 -3.73 3.32
CA GLU A 151 -8.64 -4.92 2.69
C GLU A 151 -7.63 -6.07 2.67
N SER A 152 -6.35 -5.78 2.33
CA SER A 152 -5.28 -6.77 2.40
C SER A 152 -5.09 -7.34 3.81
N ALA A 153 -5.17 -6.49 4.83
CA ALA A 153 -5.12 -6.90 6.22
C ALA A 153 -6.32 -7.79 6.61
N LEU A 154 -7.51 -7.55 6.07
CA LEU A 154 -8.68 -8.43 6.27
C LEU A 154 -8.45 -9.83 5.72
N TYR A 155 -7.63 -9.99 4.68
CA TYR A 155 -7.18 -11.29 4.17
C TYR A 155 -6.04 -11.92 4.98
N GLY A 156 -5.54 -11.24 6.02
CA GLY A 156 -4.41 -11.71 6.84
C GLY A 156 -3.03 -11.38 6.24
N MET A 157 -2.97 -10.51 5.25
CA MET A 157 -1.70 -10.10 4.64
C MET A 157 -1.15 -8.84 5.30
N PRO A 158 0.13 -8.83 5.73
CA PRO A 158 0.81 -7.62 6.14
C PRO A 158 0.68 -6.53 5.09
N SER A 159 0.38 -5.30 5.47
CA SER A 159 0.12 -4.26 4.49
C SER A 159 0.48 -2.86 4.97
N ILE A 160 0.84 -2.00 4.01
CA ILE A 160 1.16 -0.60 4.23
C ILE A 160 0.48 0.27 3.17
N ALA A 161 -0.17 1.34 3.62
CA ALA A 161 -0.60 2.46 2.80
C ALA A 161 0.48 3.55 2.83
N ILE A 162 0.80 4.14 1.67
CA ILE A 162 1.86 5.13 1.54
C ILE A 162 1.29 6.36 0.84
N SER A 163 1.51 7.53 1.44
CA SER A 163 1.06 8.82 0.93
C SER A 163 2.17 9.84 0.97
N LEU A 164 2.26 10.66 -0.07
CA LEU A 164 3.01 11.90 -0.07
C LEU A 164 2.20 12.96 0.66
N ALA A 165 2.75 13.56 1.73
CA ALA A 165 2.02 14.46 2.62
C ALA A 165 1.86 15.88 2.03
N THR A 166 1.63 15.99 0.71
CA THR A 166 1.34 17.26 0.03
C THR A 166 0.61 17.03 -1.29
N TYR A 167 -0.22 18.00 -1.69
CA TYR A 167 -0.85 18.05 -3.03
C TYR A 167 -0.09 18.93 -4.02
N GLU A 168 0.83 19.77 -3.53
CA GLU A 168 1.50 20.80 -4.34
C GLU A 168 2.65 20.26 -5.20
N HIS A 169 3.16 19.08 -4.86
CA HIS A 169 4.31 18.46 -5.51
C HIS A 169 4.06 17.00 -5.82
N SER A 170 4.74 16.49 -6.84
CA SER A 170 4.72 15.09 -7.26
C SER A 170 6.10 14.44 -7.12
N ASP A 171 6.88 14.84 -6.12
CA ASP A 171 8.15 14.22 -5.77
C ASP A 171 7.90 13.11 -4.74
N PHE A 172 7.93 11.87 -5.20
CA PHE A 172 7.66 10.69 -4.39
C PHE A 172 8.90 10.04 -3.78
N GLU A 173 10.10 10.62 -4.01
CA GLU A 173 11.38 10.00 -3.64
C GLU A 173 11.44 9.66 -2.14
N ASP A 174 11.12 10.62 -1.28
CA ASP A 174 11.19 10.41 0.17
C ASP A 174 10.09 9.48 0.70
N SER A 175 8.90 9.51 0.09
CA SER A 175 7.81 8.57 0.43
C SER A 175 8.21 7.14 0.11
N VAL A 176 8.83 6.91 -1.06
CA VAL A 176 9.32 5.59 -1.46
C VAL A 176 10.50 5.14 -0.62
N LYS A 177 11.45 6.03 -0.30
CA LYS A 177 12.55 5.72 0.64
C LYS A 177 12.03 5.30 2.01
N GLY A 178 11.03 6.00 2.54
CA GLY A 178 10.37 5.65 3.79
C GLY A 178 9.74 4.26 3.73
N ALA A 179 8.99 3.99 2.66
CA ALA A 179 8.38 2.68 2.44
C ALA A 179 9.43 1.55 2.39
N ILE A 180 10.49 1.72 1.63
CA ILE A 180 11.57 0.73 1.51
C ILE A 180 12.19 0.44 2.88
N LYS A 181 12.47 1.47 3.70
CA LYS A 181 13.00 1.26 5.05
C LYS A 181 12.06 0.43 5.94
N ILE A 182 10.74 0.65 5.86
CA ILE A 182 9.76 -0.15 6.60
C ILE A 182 9.77 -1.59 6.07
N ILE A 183 9.71 -1.79 4.75
CA ILE A 183 9.74 -3.12 4.12
C ILE A 183 11.01 -3.87 4.55
N GLU A 184 12.18 -3.23 4.50
CA GLU A 184 13.45 -3.81 4.94
C GLU A 184 13.44 -4.21 6.42
N SER A 185 12.77 -3.43 7.27
CA SER A 185 12.59 -3.76 8.69
C SER A 185 11.72 -4.99 8.89
N CYS A 186 10.84 -5.30 7.95
CA CYS A 186 9.94 -6.44 7.98
C CYS A 186 10.57 -7.75 7.43
N LEU A 187 11.71 -7.69 6.71
CA LEU A 187 12.30 -8.84 6.04
C LEU A 187 12.60 -10.04 6.95
N ASN A 188 12.87 -9.80 8.23
CA ASN A 188 13.22 -10.86 9.17
C ASN A 188 12.03 -11.74 9.59
N PHE A 189 10.79 -11.27 9.36
CA PHE A 189 9.57 -11.98 9.75
C PHE A 189 8.57 -12.14 8.60
N LEU A 190 8.84 -11.59 7.41
CA LEU A 190 8.06 -11.86 6.22
C LEU A 190 8.56 -13.16 5.55
N PRO A 191 7.70 -14.14 5.31
CA PRO A 191 8.10 -15.37 4.61
C PRO A 191 8.43 -15.07 3.13
N VAL A 192 9.44 -15.75 2.58
CA VAL A 192 9.74 -15.67 1.13
C VAL A 192 8.67 -16.38 0.31
N ASN A 193 8.14 -17.48 0.83
CA ASN A 193 7.03 -18.23 0.26
C ASN A 193 5.95 -18.33 1.34
N PRO A 194 5.01 -17.37 1.41
CA PRO A 194 3.98 -17.40 2.42
C PRO A 194 3.07 -18.62 2.27
N PRO A 195 2.57 -19.16 3.39
CA PRO A 195 1.47 -20.13 3.36
C PRO A 195 0.20 -19.47 2.84
N ASP A 196 -0.88 -20.22 2.77
CA ASP A 196 -2.19 -19.64 2.52
C ASP A 196 -2.53 -18.58 3.57
N LEU A 197 -3.28 -17.54 3.17
CA LEU A 197 -3.66 -16.46 4.07
C LEU A 197 -4.50 -16.98 5.24
N LEU A 198 -4.16 -16.56 6.45
CA LEU A 198 -4.76 -17.08 7.68
C LEU A 198 -6.29 -16.96 7.72
N ARG A 199 -6.83 -15.89 7.15
CA ARG A 199 -8.28 -15.60 7.22
C ARG A 199 -9.12 -16.32 6.18
N GLN A 200 -8.51 -17.07 5.28
CA GLN A 200 -9.26 -17.92 4.34
C GLN A 200 -9.94 -19.11 5.04
N ASN A 201 -9.36 -19.63 6.12
CA ASN A 201 -9.83 -20.83 6.82
C ASN A 201 -10.36 -20.55 8.24
N GLY A 202 -10.64 -19.32 8.57
CA GLY A 202 -10.97 -18.90 9.93
C GLY A 202 -9.74 -18.40 10.70
N SER A 203 -9.95 -17.44 11.58
CA SER A 203 -8.89 -16.79 12.31
C SER A 203 -8.43 -17.66 13.49
N GLU A 204 -7.13 -17.92 13.60
CA GLU A 204 -6.54 -18.17 14.89
C GLU A 204 -6.68 -16.90 15.74
N SER A 205 -7.13 -17.05 16.98
CA SER A 205 -7.18 -15.93 17.91
C SER A 205 -5.75 -15.62 18.37
N LEU A 206 -5.21 -14.49 17.94
CA LEU A 206 -3.96 -14.00 18.50
C LEU A 206 -4.17 -13.48 19.94
N PRO A 207 -3.11 -13.47 20.76
CA PRO A 207 -3.12 -12.78 22.03
C PRO A 207 -3.57 -11.32 21.88
N GLU A 208 -3.99 -10.69 22.97
CA GLU A 208 -4.34 -9.27 22.96
C GLU A 208 -3.16 -8.42 22.51
N LEU A 209 -3.42 -7.44 21.64
CA LEU A 209 -2.41 -6.53 21.11
C LEU A 209 -1.78 -5.73 22.28
N SER A 210 -0.48 -5.79 22.40
CA SER A 210 0.29 -4.98 23.33
C SER A 210 1.29 -4.08 22.61
N SER A 211 1.79 -3.06 23.28
CA SER A 211 2.74 -2.10 22.72
C SER A 211 4.17 -2.61 22.59
N ASN A 212 4.45 -3.87 22.99
CA ASN A 212 5.79 -4.43 22.81
C ASN A 212 6.05 -4.80 21.33
N ALA A 213 7.32 -4.75 20.92
CA ALA A 213 7.71 -4.93 19.54
C ALA A 213 7.35 -6.32 18.97
N ASP A 214 7.38 -7.36 19.79
CA ASP A 214 7.10 -8.73 19.33
C ASP A 214 5.60 -8.91 19.08
N SER A 215 4.73 -8.42 19.97
CA SER A 215 3.30 -8.39 19.77
C SER A 215 2.91 -7.58 18.51
N LEU A 216 3.51 -6.40 18.32
CA LEU A 216 3.26 -5.59 17.13
C LEU A 216 3.66 -6.31 15.83
N ARG A 217 4.82 -6.98 15.80
CA ARG A 217 5.27 -7.78 14.65
C ARG A 217 4.34 -8.94 14.38
N GLU A 218 3.92 -9.67 15.42
CA GLU A 218 2.99 -10.77 15.31
C GLU A 218 1.66 -10.31 14.71
N HIS A 219 1.04 -9.27 15.28
CA HIS A 219 -0.21 -8.73 14.78
C HIS A 219 -0.10 -8.16 13.35
N PHE A 220 1.02 -7.53 13.01
CA PHE A 220 1.28 -7.06 11.66
C PHE A 220 1.43 -8.22 10.67
N SER A 221 2.20 -9.27 11.03
CA SER A 221 2.42 -10.43 10.16
C SER A 221 1.14 -11.23 9.87
N HIS A 222 0.12 -11.10 10.71
CA HIS A 222 -1.18 -11.73 10.56
C HIS A 222 -2.27 -10.79 10.01
N GLY A 223 -1.91 -9.57 9.64
CA GLY A 223 -2.85 -8.58 9.11
C GLY A 223 -3.87 -8.06 10.15
N ASN A 224 -3.61 -8.21 11.45
CA ASN A 224 -4.49 -7.64 12.48
C ASN A 224 -4.31 -6.13 12.64
N ILE A 225 -3.16 -5.63 12.22
CA ILE A 225 -2.85 -4.22 12.05
C ILE A 225 -2.24 -4.01 10.67
N PHE A 226 -2.41 -2.84 10.11
CA PHE A 226 -1.72 -2.36 8.93
C PHE A 226 -1.07 -1.00 9.21
N LEU A 227 -0.14 -0.59 8.38
CA LEU A 227 0.56 0.68 8.54
C LEU A 227 0.00 1.72 7.57
N ASN A 228 -0.12 2.97 8.04
CA ASN A 228 -0.43 4.13 7.21
C ASN A 228 0.72 5.14 7.33
N LEU A 229 1.52 5.27 6.28
CA LEU A 229 2.68 6.17 6.21
C LEU A 229 2.31 7.42 5.44
N ASN A 230 2.52 8.57 6.07
CA ASN A 230 2.48 9.89 5.42
C ASN A 230 3.88 10.49 5.46
N ALA A 231 4.52 10.64 4.31
CA ALA A 231 5.89 11.13 4.21
C ALA A 231 5.91 12.59 3.71
N PRO A 232 6.48 13.53 4.45
CA PRO A 232 6.66 14.89 3.98
C PRO A 232 7.75 14.97 2.92
N LEU A 233 7.76 16.03 2.13
CA LEU A 233 8.93 16.41 1.34
C LEU A 233 10.14 16.66 2.27
N LYS A 234 11.33 16.29 1.80
CA LYS A 234 12.58 16.42 2.57
C LYS A 234 12.53 15.69 3.91
N TRP A 235 12.06 14.44 3.86
CA TRP A 235 12.03 13.59 5.04
C TRP A 235 13.42 13.41 5.66
N ASN A 236 13.52 13.62 6.96
CA ASN A 236 14.78 13.57 7.72
C ASN A 236 15.26 12.15 8.08
N GLY A 237 14.55 11.10 7.64
CA GLY A 237 14.90 9.70 7.89
C GLY A 237 14.35 9.11 9.20
N HIS A 238 13.59 9.88 9.99
CA HIS A 238 12.96 9.43 11.23
C HIS A 238 11.48 9.12 11.03
N PHE A 239 11.00 8.11 11.74
CA PHE A 239 9.57 7.78 11.83
C PHE A 239 9.04 8.16 13.20
N ASN A 240 7.83 8.70 13.22
CA ASN A 240 7.08 8.94 14.43
C ASN A 240 5.74 8.22 14.33
N THR A 241 5.33 7.56 15.41
CA THR A 241 3.95 7.09 15.56
C THR A 241 3.11 8.24 16.07
N VAL A 242 1.92 8.41 15.49
CA VAL A 242 1.00 9.48 15.81
C VAL A 242 -0.39 8.91 16.04
N SER A 243 -1.17 9.57 16.89
CA SER A 243 -2.60 9.32 16.98
C SER A 243 -3.33 9.94 15.78
N LEU A 244 -4.52 9.42 15.49
CA LEU A 244 -5.38 10.02 14.48
C LEU A 244 -5.78 11.42 14.94
N GLY A 245 -5.47 12.45 14.13
CA GLY A 245 -5.85 13.81 14.40
C GLY A 245 -7.36 14.04 14.21
N SER A 246 -7.82 15.26 14.48
CA SER A 246 -9.19 15.71 14.21
C SER A 246 -9.18 16.66 13.02
N ARG A 247 -9.77 16.27 11.90
CA ARG A 247 -9.93 17.07 10.69
C ARG A 247 -11.39 16.99 10.23
N TRP A 248 -11.94 18.12 9.85
CA TRP A 248 -13.30 18.24 9.37
C TRP A 248 -13.35 18.95 8.02
N TYR A 249 -14.32 18.56 7.22
CA TYR A 249 -14.61 19.21 5.95
C TYR A 249 -15.92 20.00 6.07
N ARG A 250 -15.86 21.30 5.81
CA ARG A 250 -17.03 22.18 5.75
C ARG A 250 -17.16 22.80 4.38
N SER A 251 -18.34 23.32 4.07
CA SER A 251 -18.60 23.96 2.79
C SER A 251 -18.23 23.07 1.60
N ALA A 252 -18.41 21.76 1.75
CA ALA A 252 -17.99 20.74 0.80
C ALA A 252 -18.90 20.65 -0.42
N ILE A 253 -19.93 21.47 -0.55
CA ILE A 253 -20.85 21.44 -1.67
C ILE A 253 -20.89 22.79 -2.38
N THR A 254 -20.92 22.74 -3.71
CA THR A 254 -21.28 23.86 -4.59
C THR A 254 -22.61 23.52 -5.28
N SER A 255 -23.55 24.45 -5.23
CA SER A 255 -24.85 24.28 -5.89
C SER A 255 -24.86 24.89 -7.28
N HIS A 256 -25.45 24.22 -8.23
CA HIS A 256 -25.62 24.66 -9.61
C HIS A 256 -27.10 24.62 -9.98
N GLN A 257 -27.61 25.69 -10.58
CA GLN A 257 -28.93 25.67 -11.20
C GLN A 257 -28.85 24.91 -12.53
N ILE A 258 -29.74 23.96 -12.74
CA ILE A 258 -29.91 23.25 -13.99
C ILE A 258 -31.20 23.67 -14.69
N GLU A 259 -31.29 23.39 -15.99
CA GLU A 259 -32.50 23.70 -16.79
C GLU A 259 -33.78 23.14 -16.15
N MET A 260 -34.90 23.84 -16.34
CA MET A 260 -36.23 23.50 -15.79
C MET A 260 -36.37 23.65 -14.25
N GLY A 261 -35.51 24.45 -13.61
CA GLY A 261 -35.65 24.80 -12.18
C GLY A 261 -35.15 23.73 -11.21
N GLY A 262 -34.32 22.77 -11.70
CA GLY A 262 -33.64 21.80 -10.84
C GLY A 262 -32.36 22.35 -10.21
N LEU A 263 -31.88 21.68 -9.17
CA LEU A 263 -30.59 21.92 -8.50
C LEU A 263 -29.70 20.71 -8.67
N ALA A 264 -28.41 20.93 -9.03
CA ALA A 264 -27.34 19.96 -8.93
C ALA A 264 -26.35 20.40 -7.87
N PHE A 265 -25.71 19.44 -7.23
CA PHE A 265 -24.67 19.70 -6.24
C PHE A 265 -23.39 19.00 -6.67
N GLU A 266 -22.29 19.75 -6.57
CA GLU A 266 -20.94 19.22 -6.70
C GLU A 266 -20.35 19.09 -5.30
N VAL A 267 -19.76 17.94 -4.99
CA VAL A 267 -19.04 17.69 -3.73
C VAL A 267 -17.55 17.85 -4.00
N GLY A 268 -16.90 18.73 -3.28
CA GLY A 268 -15.46 19.02 -3.43
C GLY A 268 -15.11 20.36 -2.81
N ALA A 269 -13.89 20.83 -3.07
CA ALA A 269 -13.40 22.16 -2.67
C ALA A 269 -13.75 22.56 -1.22
N ALA A 270 -13.73 21.60 -0.29
CA ALA A 270 -14.10 21.82 1.09
C ALA A 270 -13.07 22.67 1.85
N GLU A 271 -13.56 23.47 2.78
CA GLU A 271 -12.72 24.10 3.78
C GLU A 271 -12.25 23.04 4.79
N ILE A 272 -10.93 22.91 4.96
CA ILE A 272 -10.33 22.00 5.92
C ILE A 272 -10.22 22.69 7.26
N ILE A 273 -10.84 22.13 8.29
CA ILE A 273 -10.71 22.59 9.67
C ILE A 273 -9.96 21.52 10.45
N GLU A 274 -8.84 21.91 11.04
CA GLU A 274 -8.03 21.07 11.91
C GLU A 274 -8.22 21.55 13.35
N GLU A 275 -8.57 20.63 14.24
CA GLU A 275 -8.65 20.91 15.68
C GLU A 275 -7.40 20.35 16.35
N GLU A 276 -6.73 21.19 17.15
CA GLU A 276 -5.68 20.71 18.05
C GLU A 276 -6.34 19.83 19.12
N ILE A 277 -5.96 18.57 19.17
CA ILE A 277 -6.35 17.69 20.27
C ILE A 277 -5.44 18.05 21.44
N PRO A 278 -5.99 18.51 22.60
CA PRO A 278 -5.18 18.74 23.79
C PRO A 278 -4.40 17.48 24.16
N GLN A 279 -3.10 17.64 24.39
CA GLN A 279 -2.19 16.55 24.78
C GLN A 279 -2.52 16.03 26.17
#